data_170efc81dc475046b6f1489292d7927e
#
_entry.id   170efc81dc475046b6f1489292d7927e
#
_cell.length_a   1.000
_cell.length_b   1.000
_cell.length_c   1.000
_cell.angle_alpha   90.00
_cell.angle_beta   90.00
_cell.angle_gamma   90.00
#
_symmetry.space_group_name_H-M   'P 1'
#
loop_
_entity.id
_entity.type
_entity.pdbx_description
1 polymer ?
#
loop_
_entity_poly.entity_id
_entity_poly.type
_entity_poly.pdbx_seq_one_letter_code
_entity_poly.pdbx_strand_id
1 'polypeptide(L)'
;MVEKDESSPGGISEEEAAQYDRQIRLWGLEAQKRLRASRVLLVGLRGLGAEVAKNLILAGVRGLTLLDHQQVSPEDSRAQFLIPAGSLGRNRAEASLERAQSLNPMVEVKADPESVESKPHEFFTQFDAVCLTCCSRESMVRINQICHKNGVKFFTGDVFGYHGYMFADLGQHEFVEEKPKVAKVSTGVEDGPEAKRARLEPAETTMVKKQQLQFCPLREALAVQWRGEAAAAALRRTAPDYFLLQVLLQFRTEAGRDPCPRRVTQVTVTQVTMTQVTVTQ
;
A
#
# COMPACT_ATOMS: atom_id res chain seq x y z
N MET A 1 22.04 18.25 35.20
CA MET A 1 22.33 16.81 35.07
C MET A 1 21.01 16.13 34.83
N VAL A 2 20.67 15.84 33.58
CA VAL A 2 19.46 15.10 33.20
C VAL A 2 19.94 13.68 32.94
N GLU A 3 19.49 12.76 33.75
CA GLU A 3 19.81 11.36 33.62
C GLU A 3 19.31 10.83 32.27
N LYS A 4 20.23 10.20 31.53
CA LYS A 4 19.95 9.48 30.28
C LYS A 4 19.19 8.20 30.64
N ASP A 5 17.91 8.18 30.33
CA ASP A 5 17.10 6.97 30.39
C ASP A 5 17.29 6.16 29.09
N GLU A 6 18.38 5.41 29.04
CA GLU A 6 18.80 4.59 27.87
C GLU A 6 18.17 3.19 27.83
N SER A 7 17.13 2.90 28.62
CA SER A 7 16.64 1.52 28.80
C SER A 7 15.14 1.27 28.65
N SER A 8 14.47 1.98 27.74
CA SER A 8 13.11 1.56 27.36
C SER A 8 13.14 0.72 26.09
N PRO A 9 12.70 -0.55 26.12
CA PRO A 9 12.57 -1.36 24.91
C PRO A 9 11.49 -0.74 24.00
N GLY A 10 11.90 0.07 23.05
CA GLY A 10 11.03 0.79 22.11
C GLY A 10 11.36 2.28 21.94
N GLY A 11 12.40 2.80 22.59
CA GLY A 11 12.89 4.15 22.38
C GLY A 11 13.53 4.33 21.00
N ILE A 12 13.39 5.53 20.40
CA ILE A 12 14.14 5.95 19.21
C ILE A 12 15.43 6.59 19.71
N SER A 13 16.59 6.18 19.16
CA SER A 13 17.88 6.81 19.52
C SER A 13 17.95 8.25 19.04
N GLU A 14 18.88 9.06 19.59
CA GLU A 14 19.10 10.44 19.14
C GLU A 14 19.48 10.49 17.65
N GLU A 15 20.27 9.53 17.17
CA GLU A 15 20.65 9.43 15.75
C GLU A 15 19.45 9.13 14.87
N GLU A 16 18.60 8.17 15.29
CA GLU A 16 17.35 7.86 14.58
C GLU A 16 16.39 9.04 14.61
N ALA A 17 16.25 9.75 15.73
CA ALA A 17 15.39 10.91 15.84
C ALA A 17 15.87 12.06 14.92
N ALA A 18 17.19 12.24 14.78
CA ALA A 18 17.75 13.21 13.86
C ALA A 18 17.52 12.80 12.39
N GLN A 19 17.71 11.52 12.06
CA GLN A 19 17.49 11.00 10.72
C GLN A 19 16.03 11.11 10.27
N TYR A 20 15.09 10.82 11.16
CA TYR A 20 13.65 10.82 10.89
C TYR A 20 12.92 12.09 11.35
N ASP A 21 13.63 13.18 11.68
CA ASP A 21 13.06 14.42 12.23
C ASP A 21 11.89 14.96 11.38
N ARG A 22 12.03 15.00 10.05
CA ARG A 22 10.98 15.48 9.15
C ARG A 22 9.74 14.57 9.15
N GLN A 23 9.94 13.28 9.25
CA GLN A 23 8.86 12.29 9.32
C GLN A 23 8.14 12.41 10.67
N ILE A 24 8.89 12.50 11.76
CA ILE A 24 8.35 12.68 13.12
C ILE A 24 7.51 13.95 13.21
N ARG A 25 7.93 15.04 12.58
CA ARG A 25 7.13 16.28 12.49
C ARG A 25 5.85 16.13 11.69
N LEU A 26 5.81 15.21 10.72
CA LEU A 26 4.65 14.98 9.86
C LEU A 26 3.59 14.11 10.53
N TRP A 27 3.97 12.95 11.08
CA TRP A 27 3.03 11.96 11.61
C TRP A 27 3.20 11.63 13.09
N GLY A 28 4.13 12.28 13.77
CA GLY A 28 4.35 12.14 15.20
C GLY A 28 5.29 11.01 15.59
N LEU A 29 5.84 11.12 16.80
CA LEU A 29 6.81 10.17 17.33
C LEU A 29 6.23 8.76 17.50
N GLU A 30 5.00 8.64 17.96
CA GLU A 30 4.36 7.34 18.19
C GLU A 30 4.11 6.56 16.89
N ALA A 31 3.82 7.26 15.79
CA ALA A 31 3.70 6.64 14.48
C ALA A 31 5.07 6.14 13.99
N GLN A 32 6.13 6.91 14.21
CA GLN A 32 7.49 6.49 13.85
C GLN A 32 7.94 5.27 14.66
N LYS A 33 7.66 5.22 15.95
CA LYS A 33 7.94 4.04 16.80
C LYS A 33 7.24 2.78 16.29
N ARG A 34 5.95 2.90 15.92
CA ARG A 34 5.19 1.78 15.35
C ARG A 34 5.75 1.32 14.01
N LEU A 35 6.13 2.26 13.14
CA LEU A 35 6.75 1.94 11.87
C LEU A 35 8.08 1.20 12.08
N ARG A 36 8.92 1.70 12.98
CA ARG A 36 10.19 1.09 13.36
C ARG A 36 10.04 -0.31 13.98
N ALA A 37 8.90 -0.63 14.56
CA ALA A 37 8.62 -1.96 15.08
C ALA A 37 8.14 -2.94 13.99
N SER A 38 7.70 -2.43 12.83
CA SER A 38 6.99 -3.21 11.81
C SER A 38 7.93 -4.03 10.93
N ARG A 39 7.57 -5.28 10.71
CA ARG A 39 8.18 -6.18 9.71
C ARG A 39 7.29 -6.30 8.50
N VAL A 40 7.83 -6.06 7.32
CA VAL A 40 7.08 -6.04 6.07
C VAL A 40 7.60 -7.10 5.12
N LEU A 41 6.69 -7.85 4.50
CA LEU A 41 6.97 -8.69 3.36
C LEU A 41 6.58 -7.94 2.08
N LEU A 42 7.52 -7.84 1.15
CA LEU A 42 7.27 -7.32 -0.20
C LEU A 42 7.53 -8.41 -1.22
N VAL A 43 6.50 -8.75 -1.99
CA VAL A 43 6.56 -9.74 -3.06
C VAL A 43 6.56 -9.05 -4.42
N GLY A 44 7.51 -9.43 -5.27
CA GLY A 44 7.70 -8.88 -6.60
C GLY A 44 8.55 -7.60 -6.61
N LEU A 45 9.67 -7.66 -7.33
CA LEU A 45 10.68 -6.59 -7.37
C LEU A 45 10.91 -6.04 -8.77
N ARG A 46 9.82 -5.88 -9.54
CA ARG A 46 9.85 -5.03 -10.74
C ARG A 46 9.85 -3.56 -10.34
N GLY A 47 9.66 -2.65 -11.28
CA GLY A 47 9.72 -1.20 -11.02
C GLY A 47 8.90 -0.72 -9.83
N LEU A 48 7.63 -1.12 -9.73
CA LEU A 48 6.77 -0.77 -8.60
C LEU A 48 7.29 -1.33 -7.27
N GLY A 49 7.70 -2.60 -7.26
CA GLY A 49 8.26 -3.22 -6.05
C GLY A 49 9.53 -2.53 -5.56
N ALA A 50 10.41 -2.12 -6.48
CA ALA A 50 11.61 -1.36 -6.12
C ALA A 50 11.28 0.01 -5.50
N GLU A 51 10.29 0.72 -6.03
CA GLU A 51 9.81 1.98 -5.47
C GLU A 51 9.19 1.80 -4.08
N VAL A 52 8.39 0.76 -3.89
CA VAL A 52 7.81 0.42 -2.58
C VAL A 52 8.92 0.07 -1.59
N ALA A 53 9.89 -0.78 -1.99
CA ALA A 53 11.04 -1.14 -1.16
C ALA A 53 11.81 0.10 -0.70
N LYS A 54 12.17 0.98 -1.63
CA LYS A 54 12.87 2.23 -1.33
C LYS A 54 12.12 3.06 -0.28
N ASN A 55 10.83 3.28 -0.48
CA ASN A 55 10.05 4.12 0.42
C ASN A 55 9.92 3.50 1.82
N LEU A 56 9.72 2.19 1.93
CA LEU A 56 9.66 1.50 3.23
C LEU A 56 11.00 1.53 3.96
N ILE A 57 12.10 1.29 3.25
CA ILE A 57 13.44 1.34 3.81
C ILE A 57 13.78 2.76 4.31
N LEU A 58 13.53 3.77 3.49
CA LEU A 58 13.78 5.17 3.86
C LEU A 58 12.85 5.66 4.98
N ALA A 59 11.63 5.11 5.09
CA ALA A 59 10.72 5.40 6.18
C ALA A 59 11.16 4.79 7.52
N GLY A 60 12.06 3.81 7.52
CA GLY A 60 12.62 3.22 8.72
C GLY A 60 11.75 2.12 9.33
N VAL A 61 11.24 1.19 8.53
CA VAL A 61 10.63 -0.05 9.05
C VAL A 61 11.69 -0.88 9.78
N ARG A 62 11.28 -1.77 10.68
CA ARG A 62 12.20 -2.65 11.38
C ARG A 62 12.94 -3.59 10.41
N GLY A 63 12.16 -4.20 9.52
CA GLY A 63 12.72 -5.15 8.57
C GLY A 63 11.85 -5.28 7.34
N LEU A 64 12.49 -5.48 6.20
CA LEU A 64 11.87 -5.68 4.90
C LEU A 64 12.39 -6.98 4.28
N THR A 65 11.49 -7.94 4.08
CA THR A 65 11.80 -9.15 3.31
C THR A 65 11.39 -8.96 1.86
N LEU A 66 12.36 -9.04 0.96
CA LEU A 66 12.21 -8.94 -0.48
C LEU A 66 12.05 -10.35 -1.05
N LEU A 67 10.85 -10.72 -1.51
CA LEU A 67 10.57 -12.05 -2.04
C LEU A 67 10.30 -11.97 -3.53
N ASP A 68 11.16 -12.58 -4.33
CA ASP A 68 10.99 -12.70 -5.78
C ASP A 68 11.80 -13.89 -6.32
N HIS A 69 11.11 -14.87 -6.91
CA HIS A 69 11.75 -16.07 -7.45
C HIS A 69 12.26 -15.90 -8.89
N GLN A 70 11.94 -14.80 -9.53
CA GLN A 70 12.28 -14.61 -10.94
C GLN A 70 13.72 -14.13 -11.13
N GLN A 71 14.25 -14.37 -12.32
CA GLN A 71 15.55 -13.89 -12.70
C GLN A 71 15.46 -12.48 -13.30
N VAL A 72 16.55 -11.75 -13.15
CA VAL A 72 16.73 -10.42 -13.75
C VAL A 72 16.68 -10.52 -15.27
N SER A 73 15.76 -9.79 -15.87
CA SER A 73 15.57 -9.66 -17.32
C SER A 73 16.21 -8.37 -17.86
N PRO A 74 16.37 -8.25 -19.19
CA PRO A 74 16.82 -6.99 -19.79
C PRO A 74 15.91 -5.80 -19.52
N GLU A 75 14.61 -6.03 -19.33
CA GLU A 75 13.65 -5.00 -18.97
C GLU A 75 13.89 -4.48 -17.56
N ASP A 76 14.20 -5.36 -16.62
CA ASP A 76 14.46 -4.99 -15.21
C ASP A 76 15.63 -4.01 -15.11
N SER A 77 16.68 -4.20 -15.91
CA SER A 77 17.85 -3.32 -15.92
C SER A 77 17.52 -1.86 -16.29
N ARG A 78 16.38 -1.62 -16.92
CA ARG A 78 15.91 -0.29 -17.34
C ARG A 78 14.77 0.25 -16.44
N ALA A 79 14.02 -0.64 -15.84
CA ALA A 79 12.80 -0.30 -15.09
C ALA A 79 13.00 -0.31 -13.58
N GLN A 80 14.09 -0.88 -13.07
CA GLN A 80 14.29 -1.13 -11.65
C GLN A 80 15.71 -0.73 -11.21
N PHE A 81 15.82 0.29 -10.37
CA PHE A 81 17.10 0.93 -10.00
C PHE A 81 17.91 0.18 -8.93
N LEU A 82 17.29 -0.78 -8.21
CA LEU A 82 18.00 -1.58 -7.19
C LEU A 82 18.92 -2.65 -7.80
N ILE A 83 18.74 -2.98 -9.08
CA ILE A 83 19.55 -4.00 -9.76
C ILE A 83 20.82 -3.38 -10.34
N PRO A 84 22.02 -3.86 -9.95
CA PRO A 84 23.27 -3.42 -10.54
C PRO A 84 23.42 -3.85 -12.02
N ALA A 85 24.18 -3.09 -12.78
CA ALA A 85 24.58 -3.51 -14.12
C ALA A 85 25.30 -4.87 -14.08
N GLY A 86 25.05 -5.73 -15.06
CA GLY A 86 25.65 -7.07 -15.13
C GLY A 86 24.96 -8.16 -14.32
N SER A 87 23.79 -7.87 -13.74
CA SER A 87 23.03 -8.84 -12.92
C SER A 87 22.07 -9.73 -13.73
N LEU A 88 22.10 -9.70 -15.07
CA LEU A 88 21.24 -10.54 -15.92
C LEU A 88 21.34 -12.02 -15.52
N GLY A 89 20.18 -12.66 -15.38
CA GLY A 89 20.08 -14.09 -15.03
C GLY A 89 20.26 -14.41 -13.54
N ARG A 90 20.67 -13.44 -12.70
CA ARG A 90 20.66 -13.61 -11.25
C ARG A 90 19.23 -13.56 -10.70
N ASN A 91 18.99 -14.14 -9.52
CA ASN A 91 17.71 -13.95 -8.84
C ASN A 91 17.47 -12.46 -8.59
N ARG A 92 16.22 -12.00 -8.79
CA ARG A 92 15.88 -10.57 -8.73
C ARG A 92 15.93 -10.03 -7.30
N ALA A 93 15.47 -10.79 -6.31
CA ALA A 93 15.55 -10.39 -4.90
C ALA A 93 17.00 -10.27 -4.42
N GLU A 94 17.82 -11.28 -4.71
CA GLU A 94 19.23 -11.29 -4.31
C GLU A 94 20.04 -10.19 -5.03
N ALA A 95 19.75 -9.95 -6.30
CA ALA A 95 20.42 -8.88 -7.07
C ALA A 95 20.10 -7.47 -6.55
N SER A 96 18.92 -7.30 -5.93
CA SER A 96 18.46 -6.01 -5.38
C SER A 96 18.96 -5.75 -3.96
N LEU A 97 19.39 -6.78 -3.23
CA LEU A 97 19.63 -6.74 -1.78
C LEU A 97 20.67 -5.69 -1.38
N GLU A 98 21.82 -5.68 -2.04
CA GLU A 98 22.94 -4.80 -1.69
C GLU A 98 22.56 -3.31 -1.79
N ARG A 99 21.95 -2.92 -2.90
CA ARG A 99 21.51 -1.54 -3.08
C ARG A 99 20.35 -1.17 -2.17
N ALA A 100 19.42 -2.11 -1.92
CA ALA A 100 18.33 -1.90 -0.98
C ALA A 100 18.87 -1.66 0.43
N GLN A 101 19.79 -2.50 0.92
CA GLN A 101 20.41 -2.36 2.22
C GLN A 101 21.20 -1.04 2.35
N SER A 102 21.84 -0.58 1.28
CA SER A 102 22.62 0.66 1.30
C SER A 102 21.78 1.93 1.44
N LEU A 103 20.47 1.88 1.17
CA LEU A 103 19.57 3.02 1.33
C LEU A 103 19.40 3.43 2.79
N ASN A 104 19.42 2.46 3.70
CA ASN A 104 19.30 2.71 5.13
C ASN A 104 19.88 1.53 5.93
N PRO A 105 21.06 1.69 6.54
CA PRO A 105 21.69 0.60 7.30
C PRO A 105 20.94 0.23 8.59
N MET A 106 20.02 1.08 9.07
CA MET A 106 19.22 0.82 10.27
C MET A 106 18.05 -0.15 10.02
N VAL A 107 17.73 -0.45 8.77
CA VAL A 107 16.67 -1.38 8.39
C VAL A 107 17.25 -2.74 8.03
N GLU A 108 16.71 -3.80 8.61
CA GLU A 108 17.11 -5.17 8.26
C GLU A 108 16.47 -5.57 6.93
N VAL A 109 17.25 -5.63 5.85
CA VAL A 109 16.75 -6.07 4.54
C VAL A 109 17.17 -7.52 4.28
N LYS A 110 16.21 -8.36 3.91
CA LYS A 110 16.45 -9.78 3.57
C LYS A 110 15.95 -10.08 2.16
N ALA A 111 16.68 -10.90 1.43
CA ALA A 111 16.22 -11.45 0.15
C ALA A 111 15.77 -12.90 0.35
N ASP A 112 14.64 -13.23 -0.27
CA ASP A 112 14.09 -14.57 -0.33
C ASP A 112 13.86 -14.92 -1.81
N PRO A 113 14.67 -15.84 -2.39
CA PRO A 113 14.61 -16.20 -3.80
C PRO A 113 13.52 -17.23 -4.12
N GLU A 114 12.76 -17.69 -3.14
CA GLU A 114 11.74 -18.70 -3.35
C GLU A 114 10.46 -18.12 -3.97
N SER A 115 9.61 -19.01 -4.48
CA SER A 115 8.29 -18.60 -4.98
C SER A 115 7.34 -18.32 -3.81
N VAL A 116 6.53 -17.28 -3.95
CA VAL A 116 5.44 -17.00 -2.99
C VAL A 116 4.40 -18.14 -2.96
N GLU A 117 4.32 -18.93 -4.03
CA GLU A 117 3.40 -20.07 -4.11
C GLU A 117 3.84 -21.24 -3.22
N SER A 118 5.13 -21.39 -2.96
CA SER A 118 5.66 -22.46 -2.09
C SER A 118 5.54 -22.13 -0.61
N LYS A 119 5.23 -20.89 -0.26
CA LYS A 119 5.21 -20.45 1.15
C LYS A 119 3.96 -20.96 1.88
N PRO A 120 4.15 -21.58 3.07
CA PRO A 120 3.04 -22.01 3.91
C PRO A 120 2.32 -20.81 4.57
N HIS A 121 1.16 -21.06 5.16
CA HIS A 121 0.33 -20.03 5.80
C HIS A 121 1.10 -19.28 6.91
N GLU A 122 1.82 -20.01 7.72
CA GLU A 122 2.58 -19.50 8.88
C GLU A 122 3.67 -18.52 8.48
N PHE A 123 4.16 -18.60 7.24
CA PHE A 123 5.14 -17.67 6.72
C PHE A 123 4.59 -16.23 6.69
N PHE A 124 3.36 -16.05 6.26
CA PHE A 124 2.76 -14.71 6.14
C PHE A 124 2.40 -14.10 7.49
N THR A 125 2.15 -14.91 8.52
CA THR A 125 1.76 -14.44 9.86
C THR A 125 2.94 -13.90 10.67
N GLN A 126 4.17 -14.02 10.16
CA GLN A 126 5.38 -13.47 10.80
C GLN A 126 5.56 -11.97 10.52
N PHE A 127 4.75 -11.40 9.65
CA PHE A 127 4.83 -10.01 9.22
C PHE A 127 3.65 -9.20 9.75
N ASP A 128 3.88 -7.90 9.99
CA ASP A 128 2.83 -6.94 10.33
C ASP A 128 2.07 -6.48 9.10
N ALA A 129 2.76 -6.45 7.96
CA ALA A 129 2.18 -6.11 6.66
C ALA A 129 2.76 -6.97 5.53
N VAL A 130 1.90 -7.32 4.58
CA VAL A 130 2.25 -8.03 3.35
C VAL A 130 1.84 -7.18 2.16
N CYS A 131 2.80 -6.90 1.28
CA CYS A 131 2.59 -6.14 0.06
C CYS A 131 2.90 -7.02 -1.16
N LEU A 132 1.95 -7.18 -2.06
CA LEU A 132 2.09 -7.99 -3.27
C LEU A 132 2.11 -7.10 -4.52
N THR A 133 3.09 -7.32 -5.38
CA THR A 133 3.13 -6.78 -6.74
C THR A 133 3.38 -7.91 -7.73
N CYS A 134 2.91 -7.78 -8.95
CA CYS A 134 3.14 -8.76 -10.04
C CYS A 134 2.67 -10.19 -9.72
N CYS A 135 1.67 -10.36 -8.87
CA CYS A 135 1.12 -11.65 -8.49
C CYS A 135 -0.11 -12.02 -9.32
N SER A 136 -0.42 -13.33 -9.38
CA SER A 136 -1.65 -13.82 -9.98
C SER A 136 -2.87 -13.46 -9.10
N ARG A 137 -4.06 -13.44 -9.71
CA ARG A 137 -5.32 -13.22 -8.99
C ARG A 137 -5.51 -14.23 -7.86
N GLU A 138 -5.22 -15.49 -8.15
CA GLU A 138 -5.35 -16.61 -7.21
C GLU A 138 -4.46 -16.42 -6.00
N SER A 139 -3.19 -16.08 -6.24
CA SER A 139 -2.20 -15.81 -5.18
C SER A 139 -2.63 -14.62 -4.32
N MET A 140 -3.04 -13.53 -4.95
CA MET A 140 -3.50 -12.34 -4.22
C MET A 140 -4.69 -12.65 -3.32
N VAL A 141 -5.69 -13.38 -3.82
CA VAL A 141 -6.89 -13.76 -3.06
C VAL A 141 -6.52 -14.72 -1.93
N ARG A 142 -5.70 -15.74 -2.20
CA ARG A 142 -5.25 -16.72 -1.21
C ARG A 142 -4.49 -16.04 -0.06
N ILE A 143 -3.51 -15.21 -0.38
CA ILE A 143 -2.67 -14.56 0.62
C ILE A 143 -3.46 -13.51 1.39
N ASN A 144 -4.34 -12.74 0.71
CA ASN A 144 -5.24 -11.81 1.40
C ASN A 144 -6.12 -12.52 2.43
N GLN A 145 -6.69 -13.68 2.10
CA GLN A 145 -7.51 -14.46 3.06
C GLN A 145 -6.71 -14.90 4.28
N ILE A 146 -5.45 -15.30 4.09
CA ILE A 146 -4.55 -15.62 5.21
C ILE A 146 -4.30 -14.39 6.08
N CYS A 147 -3.94 -13.27 5.46
CA CYS A 147 -3.66 -12.02 6.15
C CYS A 147 -4.89 -11.50 6.91
N HIS A 148 -6.05 -11.45 6.25
CA HIS A 148 -7.31 -10.99 6.84
C HIS A 148 -7.69 -11.80 8.08
N LYS A 149 -7.60 -13.14 7.99
CA LYS A 149 -7.92 -14.05 9.12
C LYS A 149 -6.99 -13.86 10.30
N ASN A 150 -5.73 -13.51 10.07
CA ASN A 150 -4.70 -13.40 11.11
C ASN A 150 -4.39 -11.94 11.50
N GLY A 151 -5.14 -10.96 11.04
CA GLY A 151 -4.97 -9.56 11.40
C GLY A 151 -3.72 -8.89 10.80
N VAL A 152 -3.06 -9.55 9.82
CA VAL A 152 -1.93 -9.00 9.08
C VAL A 152 -2.45 -7.99 8.06
N LYS A 153 -1.84 -6.82 7.99
CA LYS A 153 -2.23 -5.77 7.03
C LYS A 153 -1.80 -6.18 5.63
N PHE A 154 -2.73 -6.10 4.68
CA PHE A 154 -2.51 -6.58 3.33
C PHE A 154 -2.64 -5.45 2.31
N PHE A 155 -1.68 -5.39 1.41
CA PHE A 155 -1.70 -4.48 0.28
C PHE A 155 -1.39 -5.26 -1.00
N THR A 156 -2.05 -4.93 -2.08
CA THR A 156 -1.66 -5.38 -3.41
C THR A 156 -1.87 -4.28 -4.42
N GLY A 157 -0.98 -4.20 -5.40
CA GLY A 157 -1.07 -3.21 -6.46
C GLY A 157 -0.18 -3.57 -7.63
N ASP A 158 -0.50 -2.96 -8.77
CA ASP A 158 0.31 -3.11 -9.97
C ASP A 158 0.13 -1.92 -10.90
N VAL A 159 1.03 -1.77 -11.87
CA VAL A 159 1.01 -0.68 -12.84
C VAL A 159 1.06 -1.23 -14.26
N PHE A 160 0.30 -0.61 -15.16
CA PHE A 160 0.14 -1.02 -16.55
C PHE A 160 0.10 0.22 -17.45
N GLY A 161 1.22 0.59 -18.03
CA GLY A 161 1.31 1.82 -18.80
C GLY A 161 0.96 3.04 -17.95
N TYR A 162 -0.13 3.73 -18.28
CA TYR A 162 -0.65 4.88 -17.52
C TYR A 162 -1.63 4.52 -16.42
N HIS A 163 -1.99 3.26 -16.29
CA HIS A 163 -2.95 2.79 -15.30
C HIS A 163 -2.26 2.04 -14.18
N GLY A 164 -2.85 2.09 -13.02
CA GLY A 164 -2.44 1.31 -11.88
C GLY A 164 -3.59 1.13 -10.91
N TYR A 165 -3.43 0.21 -10.00
CA TYR A 165 -4.35 0.03 -8.90
C TYR A 165 -3.60 -0.27 -7.61
N MET A 166 -4.26 0.02 -6.52
CA MET A 166 -3.89 -0.45 -5.20
C MET A 166 -5.15 -0.92 -4.48
N PHE A 167 -5.06 -2.05 -3.84
CA PHE A 167 -6.06 -2.55 -2.90
C PHE A 167 -5.41 -2.69 -1.53
N ALA A 168 -6.14 -2.29 -0.49
CA ALA A 168 -5.72 -2.42 0.89
C ALA A 168 -6.80 -3.15 1.70
N ASP A 169 -6.37 -4.08 2.53
CA ASP A 169 -7.20 -4.76 3.52
C ASP A 169 -6.51 -4.64 4.89
N LEU A 170 -7.02 -3.74 5.70
CA LEU A 170 -6.51 -3.50 7.05
C LEU A 170 -7.32 -4.25 8.13
N GLY A 171 -8.26 -5.10 7.68
CA GLY A 171 -9.18 -5.81 8.56
C GLY A 171 -10.09 -4.85 9.32
N GLN A 172 -10.23 -5.06 10.62
CA GLN A 172 -10.87 -4.08 11.50
C GLN A 172 -9.84 -3.00 11.86
N HIS A 173 -10.03 -1.80 11.31
CA HIS A 173 -9.10 -0.69 11.45
C HIS A 173 -9.70 0.44 12.29
N GLU A 174 -9.02 0.77 13.37
CA GLU A 174 -9.35 1.91 14.21
C GLU A 174 -8.41 3.07 13.89
N PHE A 175 -8.95 4.25 13.66
CA PHE A 175 -8.18 5.46 13.46
C PHE A 175 -8.81 6.64 14.20
N VAL A 176 -8.01 7.65 14.40
CA VAL A 176 -8.40 8.87 15.10
C VAL A 176 -8.48 10.00 14.08
N GLU A 177 -9.62 10.68 14.04
CA GLU A 177 -9.82 11.87 13.23
C GLU A 177 -9.83 13.11 14.12
N GLU A 178 -8.90 14.01 13.87
CA GLU A 178 -8.87 15.32 14.53
C GLU A 178 -9.65 16.33 13.68
N LYS A 179 -10.74 16.88 14.24
CA LYS A 179 -11.52 17.94 13.58
C LYS A 179 -11.29 19.26 14.30
N PRO A 180 -10.81 20.30 13.60
CA PRO A 180 -10.75 21.63 14.19
C PRO A 180 -12.16 22.10 14.54
N LYS A 181 -12.36 22.57 15.77
CA LYS A 181 -13.61 23.25 16.15
C LYS A 181 -13.66 24.57 15.39
N VAL A 182 -14.55 24.67 14.42
CA VAL A 182 -14.91 25.97 13.86
C VAL A 182 -15.68 26.70 14.97
N ALA A 183 -15.06 27.71 15.55
CA ALA A 183 -15.75 28.62 16.46
C ALA A 183 -16.91 29.22 15.67
N LYS A 184 -18.16 28.97 16.13
CA LYS A 184 -19.31 29.71 15.61
C LYS A 184 -19.11 31.17 15.99
N VAL A 185 -18.79 31.99 15.00
CA VAL A 185 -18.85 33.43 15.15
C VAL A 185 -20.33 33.75 15.37
N SER A 186 -20.70 34.06 16.62
CA SER A 186 -21.98 34.64 16.91
C SER A 186 -21.95 36.05 16.30
N THR A 187 -22.71 36.25 15.24
CA THR A 187 -23.01 37.57 14.70
C THR A 187 -23.97 38.26 15.66
N GLY A 188 -23.42 38.80 16.74
CA GLY A 188 -24.09 39.83 17.51
C GLY A 188 -23.91 41.15 16.75
N VAL A 189 -25.01 41.65 16.22
CA VAL A 189 -25.11 43.01 15.69
C VAL A 189 -25.08 43.94 16.90
N GLU A 190 -23.98 44.63 17.14
CA GLU A 190 -23.95 45.87 17.95
C GLU A 190 -23.22 46.93 17.14
N ASP A 191 -23.98 47.97 16.78
CA ASP A 191 -23.50 49.19 16.21
C ASP A 191 -22.58 49.92 17.22
N GLY A 192 -21.31 50.14 16.85
CA GLY A 192 -20.39 50.98 17.57
C GLY A 192 -19.08 51.17 16.82
N PRO A 193 -18.58 52.41 16.68
CA PRO A 193 -17.41 52.70 15.86
C PRO A 193 -16.12 52.52 16.66
N GLU A 194 -15.56 51.36 16.73
CA GLU A 194 -14.14 51.11 16.99
C GLU A 194 -13.70 49.76 16.47
N ALA A 195 -12.99 49.80 15.36
CA ALA A 195 -12.37 48.64 14.76
C ALA A 195 -11.21 48.12 15.65
N LYS A 196 -11.50 47.25 16.61
CA LYS A 196 -10.50 46.40 17.22
C LYS A 196 -10.23 45.23 16.30
N ARG A 197 -9.01 45.23 15.72
CA ARG A 197 -8.48 44.07 15.01
C ARG A 197 -8.60 42.84 15.90
N ALA A 198 -9.53 41.93 15.56
CA ALA A 198 -9.64 40.64 16.18
C ALA A 198 -8.30 39.90 15.97
N ARG A 199 -7.56 39.74 17.05
CA ARG A 199 -6.40 38.88 17.11
C ARG A 199 -6.95 37.45 16.93
N LEU A 200 -6.63 36.83 15.80
CA LEU A 200 -6.90 35.41 15.60
C LEU A 200 -6.08 34.64 16.64
N GLU A 201 -6.72 34.30 17.73
CA GLU A 201 -6.17 33.30 18.63
C GLU A 201 -6.13 31.94 17.89
N PRO A 202 -5.05 31.16 18.04
CA PRO A 202 -4.98 29.87 17.39
C PRO A 202 -6.14 29.01 17.91
N ALA A 203 -6.94 28.48 16.99
CA ALA A 203 -8.09 27.65 17.26
C ALA A 203 -7.69 26.48 18.14
N GLU A 204 -8.01 26.56 19.41
CA GLU A 204 -7.78 25.49 20.36
C GLU A 204 -8.73 24.33 20.11
N THR A 205 -8.09 23.19 20.06
CA THR A 205 -8.55 21.86 20.48
C THR A 205 -9.64 21.20 19.66
N THR A 206 -9.14 20.45 18.85
CA THR A 206 -9.56 19.22 18.14
C THR A 206 -10.44 18.32 18.98
N MET A 207 -11.64 18.05 18.45
CA MET A 207 -12.39 16.89 18.92
C MET A 207 -11.77 15.63 18.30
N VAL A 208 -11.20 14.80 19.15
CA VAL A 208 -10.69 13.49 18.78
C VAL A 208 -11.86 12.52 18.66
N LYS A 209 -12.15 12.06 17.46
CA LYS A 209 -13.17 11.04 17.23
C LYS A 209 -12.50 9.74 16.80
N LYS A 210 -12.60 8.71 17.62
CA LYS A 210 -12.23 7.35 17.21
C LYS A 210 -13.25 6.84 16.21
N GLN A 211 -12.75 6.37 15.05
CA GLN A 211 -13.57 5.74 14.02
C GLN A 211 -13.06 4.34 13.76
N GLN A 212 -13.97 3.43 13.47
CA GLN A 212 -13.64 2.07 13.06
C GLN A 212 -14.12 1.85 11.63
N LEU A 213 -13.24 1.29 10.80
CA LEU A 213 -13.55 0.85 9.45
C LEU A 213 -13.33 -0.66 9.37
N GLN A 214 -14.31 -1.35 8.78
CA GLN A 214 -14.17 -2.74 8.42
C GLN A 214 -13.78 -2.83 6.95
N PHE A 215 -12.60 -3.35 6.67
CA PHE A 215 -12.14 -3.63 5.31
C PHE A 215 -12.71 -4.96 4.84
N CYS A 216 -13.13 -5.03 3.58
CA CYS A 216 -13.57 -6.28 2.97
C CYS A 216 -12.37 -7.05 2.39
N PRO A 217 -12.42 -8.38 2.37
CA PRO A 217 -11.44 -9.20 1.69
C PRO A 217 -11.41 -8.96 0.17
N LEU A 218 -10.25 -9.13 -0.45
CA LEU A 218 -10.07 -8.93 -1.90
C LEU A 218 -11.03 -9.79 -2.75
N ARG A 219 -11.32 -11.02 -2.30
CA ARG A 219 -12.29 -11.89 -2.98
C ARG A 219 -13.64 -11.22 -3.13
N GLU A 220 -14.13 -10.57 -2.08
CA GLU A 220 -15.43 -9.87 -2.07
C GLU A 220 -15.36 -8.62 -2.95
N ALA A 221 -14.28 -7.83 -2.86
CA ALA A 221 -14.07 -6.66 -3.69
C ALA A 221 -14.06 -7.00 -5.20
N LEU A 222 -13.52 -8.16 -5.57
CA LEU A 222 -13.50 -8.63 -6.96
C LEU A 222 -14.81 -9.33 -7.39
N ALA A 223 -15.68 -9.71 -6.45
CA ALA A 223 -16.92 -10.45 -6.72
C ALA A 223 -18.19 -9.58 -6.62
N VAL A 224 -18.05 -8.26 -6.62
CA VAL A 224 -19.18 -7.32 -6.51
C VAL A 224 -20.21 -7.57 -7.62
N GLN A 225 -21.48 -7.78 -7.23
CA GLN A 225 -22.59 -7.97 -8.16
C GLN A 225 -23.19 -6.64 -8.55
N TRP A 226 -23.10 -6.30 -9.83
CA TRP A 226 -23.59 -5.04 -10.40
C TRP A 226 -25.03 -5.16 -10.91
N ARG A 227 -25.97 -5.60 -10.04
CA ARG A 227 -27.39 -5.83 -10.36
C ARG A 227 -28.29 -5.05 -9.42
N GLY A 228 -29.44 -4.57 -9.96
CA GLY A 228 -30.45 -3.84 -9.19
C GLY A 228 -30.23 -2.32 -9.13
N GLU A 229 -31.17 -1.61 -8.55
CA GLU A 229 -31.17 -0.14 -8.52
C GLU A 229 -30.00 0.45 -7.72
N ALA A 230 -29.67 -0.15 -6.60
CA ALA A 230 -28.50 0.26 -5.79
C ALA A 230 -27.19 0.13 -6.57
N ALA A 231 -27.06 -0.93 -7.37
CA ALA A 231 -25.90 -1.14 -8.22
C ALA A 231 -25.82 -0.09 -9.34
N ALA A 232 -26.94 0.34 -9.92
CA ALA A 232 -26.95 1.38 -10.96
C ALA A 232 -26.40 2.72 -10.44
N ALA A 233 -26.71 3.09 -9.19
CA ALA A 233 -26.15 4.28 -8.57
C ALA A 233 -24.66 4.14 -8.25
N ALA A 234 -24.20 2.95 -7.86
CA ALA A 234 -22.79 2.66 -7.60
C ALA A 234 -21.97 2.63 -8.89
N LEU A 235 -22.48 2.05 -9.98
CA LEU A 235 -21.86 2.04 -11.31
C LEU A 235 -21.47 3.43 -11.80
N ARG A 236 -22.36 4.42 -11.60
CA ARG A 236 -22.10 5.82 -12.02
C ARG A 236 -20.93 6.47 -11.27
N ARG A 237 -20.56 5.95 -10.11
CA ARG A 237 -19.46 6.45 -9.25
C ARG A 237 -18.20 5.62 -9.35
N THR A 238 -18.29 4.43 -9.92
CA THR A 238 -17.14 3.52 -10.04
C THR A 238 -16.31 3.89 -11.25
N ALA A 239 -15.01 4.04 -11.05
CA ALA A 239 -14.10 4.36 -12.14
C ALA A 239 -14.08 3.22 -13.18
N PRO A 240 -14.05 3.53 -14.48
CA PRO A 240 -13.94 2.52 -15.54
C PRO A 240 -12.74 1.58 -15.37
N ASP A 241 -11.67 2.07 -14.78
CA ASP A 241 -10.44 1.31 -14.53
C ASP A 241 -10.65 0.07 -13.65
N TYR A 242 -11.67 0.09 -12.77
CA TYR A 242 -12.04 -1.10 -12.00
C TYR A 242 -12.45 -2.26 -12.92
N PHE A 243 -13.23 -1.98 -13.96
CA PHE A 243 -13.68 -3.00 -14.90
C PHE A 243 -12.56 -3.45 -15.82
N LEU A 244 -11.69 -2.54 -16.24
CA LEU A 244 -10.48 -2.88 -16.99
C LEU A 244 -9.56 -3.79 -16.16
N LEU A 245 -9.40 -3.52 -14.87
CA LEU A 245 -8.64 -4.37 -13.96
C LEU A 245 -9.23 -5.79 -13.90
N GLN A 246 -10.55 -5.93 -13.80
CA GLN A 246 -11.19 -7.25 -13.77
C GLN A 246 -10.87 -8.05 -15.06
N VAL A 247 -10.98 -7.41 -16.22
CA VAL A 247 -10.66 -8.04 -17.51
C VAL A 247 -9.17 -8.40 -17.58
N LEU A 248 -8.29 -7.52 -17.12
CA LEU A 248 -6.85 -7.76 -17.12
C LEU A 248 -6.46 -8.95 -16.21
N LEU A 249 -7.01 -9.00 -15.01
CA LEU A 249 -6.75 -10.10 -14.08
C LEU A 249 -7.26 -11.44 -14.63
N GLN A 250 -8.41 -11.42 -15.29
CA GLN A 250 -8.93 -12.61 -15.96
C GLN A 250 -8.03 -13.03 -17.12
N PHE A 251 -7.63 -12.10 -17.98
CA PHE A 251 -6.72 -12.39 -19.07
C PHE A 251 -5.40 -13.00 -18.57
N ARG A 252 -4.82 -12.48 -17.50
CA ARG A 252 -3.61 -13.03 -16.89
C ARG A 252 -3.81 -14.47 -16.40
N THR A 253 -4.96 -14.75 -15.79
CA THR A 253 -5.31 -16.12 -15.34
C THR A 253 -5.41 -17.08 -16.52
N GLU A 254 -6.07 -16.68 -17.61
CA GLU A 254 -6.31 -17.54 -18.78
C GLU A 254 -5.06 -17.67 -19.67
N ALA A 255 -4.35 -16.58 -19.90
CA ALA A 255 -3.23 -16.53 -20.84
C ALA A 255 -1.86 -16.78 -20.21
N GLY A 256 -1.75 -16.73 -18.88
CA GLY A 256 -0.48 -16.86 -18.13
C GLY A 256 0.55 -15.76 -18.43
N ARG A 257 0.13 -14.64 -19.01
CA ARG A 257 0.99 -13.54 -19.43
C ARG A 257 0.25 -12.20 -19.45
N ASP A 258 1.00 -11.12 -19.53
CA ASP A 258 0.45 -9.79 -19.77
C ASP A 258 0.01 -9.58 -21.24
N PRO A 259 -0.99 -8.70 -21.48
CA PRO A 259 -1.35 -8.30 -22.82
C PRO A 259 -0.14 -7.68 -23.55
N CYS A 260 0.06 -8.04 -24.81
CA CYS A 260 1.12 -7.47 -25.64
C CYS A 260 0.51 -6.74 -26.85
N PRO A 261 0.87 -5.48 -27.14
CA PRO A 261 0.32 -4.70 -28.24
C PRO A 261 0.49 -5.34 -29.63
N ARG A 262 1.51 -6.17 -29.80
CA ARG A 262 1.84 -6.81 -31.08
C ARG A 262 1.10 -8.13 -31.32
N ARG A 263 0.34 -8.62 -30.37
CA ARG A 263 -0.46 -9.85 -30.47
C ARG A 263 -1.89 -9.58 -30.05
N VAL A 264 -2.59 -8.75 -30.80
CA VAL A 264 -4.04 -8.66 -30.76
C VAL A 264 -4.59 -9.89 -31.50
N THR A 265 -4.43 -11.05 -30.92
CA THR A 265 -5.35 -12.15 -31.15
C THR A 265 -6.64 -11.76 -30.45
N GLN A 266 -7.77 -11.81 -31.17
CA GLN A 266 -9.09 -11.64 -30.56
C GLN A 266 -9.13 -12.43 -29.25
N VAL A 267 -9.10 -11.70 -28.13
CA VAL A 267 -9.49 -12.29 -26.86
C VAL A 267 -10.99 -12.39 -26.96
N THR A 268 -11.45 -13.58 -27.35
CA THR A 268 -12.85 -13.93 -27.15
C THR A 268 -13.00 -13.97 -25.64
N VAL A 269 -13.48 -12.88 -25.04
CA VAL A 269 -13.89 -12.82 -23.65
C VAL A 269 -15.15 -13.68 -23.55
N THR A 270 -14.95 -14.99 -23.55
CA THR A 270 -15.99 -15.95 -23.25
C THR A 270 -16.22 -15.85 -21.74
N GLN A 271 -17.29 -15.10 -21.41
CA GLN A 271 -17.87 -15.01 -20.08
C GLN A 271 -17.06 -14.29 -18.98
N VAL A 272 -16.64 -13.06 -19.19
CA VAL A 272 -17.11 -12.09 -18.19
C VAL A 272 -18.62 -12.10 -18.38
N THR A 273 -19.38 -12.54 -17.40
CA THR A 273 -20.83 -12.35 -17.41
C THR A 273 -21.08 -10.83 -17.32
N MET A 274 -20.77 -10.13 -18.39
CA MET A 274 -21.42 -8.91 -18.77
C MET A 274 -22.85 -9.32 -19.10
N THR A 275 -23.64 -9.54 -18.06
CA THR A 275 -25.07 -9.42 -18.24
C THR A 275 -25.24 -7.98 -18.71
N GLN A 276 -25.26 -7.83 -20.03
CA GLN A 276 -25.69 -6.69 -20.81
C GLN A 276 -25.91 -5.40 -20.00
N VAL A 277 -24.87 -4.59 -19.88
CA VAL A 277 -25.09 -3.17 -19.78
C VAL A 277 -25.39 -2.73 -21.21
N THR A 278 -26.64 -2.87 -21.61
CA THR A 278 -27.17 -2.18 -22.79
C THR A 278 -27.16 -0.71 -22.42
N VAL A 279 -26.14 0.01 -22.84
CA VAL A 279 -26.14 1.46 -22.87
C VAL A 279 -27.03 1.83 -24.04
N THR A 280 -28.33 1.98 -23.81
CA THR A 280 -29.18 2.75 -24.70
C THR A 280 -28.77 4.20 -24.57
N GLN A 281 -28.36 4.77 -25.72
CA GLN A 281 -28.07 6.18 -25.92
C GLN A 281 -29.24 7.08 -25.50
#